data_6098194f10364ff731bf8ee376d108f7
#
_entry.id   6098194f10364ff731bf8ee376d108f7
#
_cell.length_a   1.000
_cell.length_b   1.000
_cell.length_c   1.000
_cell.angle_alpha   90.00
_cell.angle_beta   90.00
_cell.angle_gamma   90.00
#
_symmetry.space_group_name_H-M   'P 1'
#
loop_
_entity.id
_entity.type
_entity.pdbx_description
1 polymer ?
#
loop_
_entity_poly.entity_id
_entity_poly.type
_entity_poly.pdbx_seq_one_letter_code
_entity_poly.pdbx_strand_id
1 'polypeptide(L)'
;MRGVIMHAPGDVRVEQRPDPVLEEPTDAIIRVAATCVCGSDLWPYRGTDDVDRHPMGHEYIGIVDQIGDDVKSVAIGDFVVGSFVASDNTCEICEAGFQSRCAHQVKIGRASCRERV
;
A
#
# COMPACT_ATOMS: atom_id res chain seq x y z
N MET A 1 -13.21 -4.75 7.17
CA MET A 1 -11.90 -5.24 7.67
C MET A 1 -11.41 -4.44 8.87
N ARG A 2 -10.35 -4.88 9.56
CA ARG A 2 -9.66 -4.05 10.58
C ARG A 2 -8.46 -3.35 9.96
N GLY A 3 -8.23 -2.09 10.34
CA GLY A 3 -7.09 -1.30 9.89
C GLY A 3 -6.45 -0.54 11.04
N VAL A 4 -5.16 -0.24 10.91
CA VAL A 4 -4.41 0.59 11.86
C VAL A 4 -4.49 2.04 11.39
N ILE A 5 -4.95 2.93 12.25
CA ILE A 5 -5.15 4.35 11.96
C ILE A 5 -4.37 5.19 12.98
N MET A 6 -3.58 6.12 12.48
CA MET A 6 -2.94 7.14 13.31
C MET A 6 -3.85 8.38 13.35
N HIS A 7 -4.35 8.72 14.54
CA HIS A 7 -5.25 9.85 14.77
C HIS A 7 -4.50 11.14 15.06
N ALA A 8 -3.40 11.02 15.78
CA ALA A 8 -2.54 12.11 16.19
C ALA A 8 -1.17 11.56 16.58
N PRO A 9 -0.15 12.39 16.77
CA PRO A 9 1.11 11.94 17.36
C PRO A 9 0.88 11.16 18.67
N GLY A 10 1.44 9.95 18.73
CA GLY A 10 1.28 9.04 19.87
C GLY A 10 -0.08 8.31 19.98
N ASP A 11 -1.04 8.61 19.11
CA ASP A 11 -2.37 8.00 19.11
C ASP A 11 -2.60 7.11 17.88
N VAL A 12 -2.37 5.82 18.03
CA VAL A 12 -2.57 4.79 17.00
C VAL A 12 -3.63 3.80 17.48
N ARG A 13 -4.63 3.56 16.64
CA ARG A 13 -5.77 2.71 16.98
C ARG A 13 -6.04 1.67 15.91
N VAL A 14 -6.57 0.51 16.33
CA VAL A 14 -7.13 -0.50 15.41
C VAL A 14 -8.62 -0.26 15.29
N GLU A 15 -9.09 0.01 14.08
CA GLU A 15 -10.48 0.36 13.80
C GLU A 15 -11.11 -0.55 12.75
N GLN A 16 -12.44 -0.61 12.77
CA GLN A 16 -13.21 -1.18 11.68
C GLN A 16 -13.20 -0.22 10.49
N ARG A 17 -12.90 -0.77 9.32
CA ARG A 17 -12.88 -0.05 8.04
C ARG A 17 -13.76 -0.79 7.03
N PRO A 18 -14.30 -0.09 6.02
CA PRO A 18 -14.89 -0.77 4.87
C PRO A 18 -13.90 -1.76 4.27
N ASP A 19 -14.41 -2.86 3.73
CA ASP A 19 -13.57 -3.77 2.96
C ASP A 19 -13.10 -3.08 1.67
N PRO A 20 -11.88 -3.36 1.18
CA PRO A 20 -11.38 -2.80 -0.06
C PRO A 20 -12.21 -3.30 -1.25
N VAL A 21 -12.31 -2.47 -2.27
CA VAL A 21 -12.93 -2.81 -3.55
C VAL A 21 -11.97 -2.44 -4.69
N LEU A 22 -12.02 -3.18 -5.78
CA LEU A 22 -11.33 -2.78 -7.01
C LEU A 22 -12.02 -1.53 -7.56
N GLU A 23 -11.28 -0.46 -7.77
CA GLU A 23 -11.80 0.80 -8.35
C GLU A 23 -11.31 0.99 -9.77
N GLU A 24 -10.08 0.57 -10.03
CA GLU A 24 -9.46 0.65 -11.35
C GLU A 24 -9.19 -0.76 -11.92
N PRO A 25 -9.20 -0.93 -13.24
CA PRO A 25 -8.89 -2.23 -13.84
C PRO A 25 -7.45 -2.70 -13.60
N THR A 26 -6.57 -1.82 -13.12
CA THR A 26 -5.17 -2.10 -12.75
C THR A 26 -4.97 -2.38 -11.26
N ASP A 27 -6.04 -2.41 -10.46
CA ASP A 27 -5.94 -2.65 -9.02
C ASP A 27 -5.85 -4.14 -8.70
N ALA A 28 -5.18 -4.45 -7.59
CA ALA A 28 -5.23 -5.76 -6.96
C ALA A 28 -5.58 -5.62 -5.47
N ILE A 29 -6.35 -6.57 -4.95
CA ILE A 29 -6.62 -6.68 -3.50
C ILE A 29 -5.75 -7.79 -2.94
N ILE A 30 -4.97 -7.44 -1.91
CA ILE A 30 -4.06 -8.35 -1.23
C ILE A 30 -4.63 -8.69 0.13
N ARG A 31 -4.80 -9.98 0.40
CA ARG A 31 -5.10 -10.48 1.73
C ARG A 31 -3.81 -10.56 2.53
N VAL A 32 -3.58 -9.55 3.37
CA VAL A 32 -2.35 -9.36 4.15
C VAL A 32 -2.14 -10.53 5.12
N ALA A 33 -0.99 -11.17 5.04
CA ALA A 33 -0.56 -12.24 5.94
C ALA A 33 0.29 -11.72 7.09
N ALA A 34 1.16 -10.74 6.82
CA ALA A 34 1.96 -10.06 7.84
C ALA A 34 2.31 -8.64 7.39
N THR A 35 2.56 -7.79 8.36
CA THR A 35 3.02 -6.41 8.15
C THR A 35 4.01 -6.05 9.24
N CYS A 36 4.86 -5.05 9.00
CA CYS A 36 5.75 -4.50 10.01
C CYS A 36 5.64 -2.98 10.09
N VAL A 37 6.21 -2.47 11.18
CA VAL A 37 6.35 -1.03 11.42
C VAL A 37 7.70 -0.59 10.85
N CYS A 38 7.69 0.35 9.91
CA CYS A 38 8.89 0.99 9.38
C CYS A 38 9.37 2.12 10.31
N GLY A 39 10.67 2.40 10.27
CA GLY A 39 11.22 3.56 10.97
C GLY A 39 10.59 4.89 10.56
N SER A 40 10.12 5.01 9.31
CA SER A 40 9.43 6.20 8.81
C SER A 40 8.05 6.43 9.44
N ASP A 41 7.39 5.40 9.96
CA ASP A 41 6.13 5.54 10.70
C ASP A 41 6.33 6.28 12.03
N LEU A 42 7.56 6.30 12.53
CA LEU A 42 7.89 6.97 13.79
C LEU A 42 7.95 8.49 13.65
N TRP A 43 8.14 9.03 12.46
CA TRP A 43 8.19 10.49 12.26
C TRP A 43 6.85 11.14 12.57
N PRO A 44 5.73 10.75 11.90
CA PRO A 44 4.43 11.27 12.28
C PRO A 44 4.01 10.84 13.69
N TYR A 45 4.39 9.64 14.15
CA TYR A 45 4.10 9.19 15.52
C TYR A 45 4.72 10.10 16.58
N ARG A 46 5.90 10.67 16.30
CA ARG A 46 6.61 11.63 17.19
C ARG A 46 6.22 13.09 16.97
N GLY A 47 5.32 13.36 16.03
CA GLY A 47 4.87 14.72 15.70
C GLY A 47 5.85 15.52 14.87
N THR A 48 6.79 14.86 14.14
CA THR A 48 7.67 15.54 13.19
C THR A 48 6.94 15.89 11.90
N ASP A 49 5.93 15.09 11.54
CA ASP A 49 5.08 15.32 10.39
C ASP A 49 3.64 15.53 10.85
N ASP A 50 2.88 16.32 10.11
CA ASP A 50 1.46 16.51 10.39
C ASP A 50 0.68 15.21 10.22
N VAL A 51 -0.19 14.93 11.18
CA VAL A 51 -1.09 13.78 11.19
C VAL A 51 -2.52 14.26 11.14
N ASP A 52 -3.24 13.85 10.09
CA ASP A 52 -4.67 14.02 9.97
C ASP A 52 -5.31 12.65 9.70
N ARG A 53 -5.60 11.92 10.78
CA ARG A 53 -6.26 10.62 10.81
C ARG A 53 -6.06 9.79 9.51
N HIS A 54 -4.91 9.20 9.34
CA HIS A 54 -4.59 8.43 8.13
C HIS A 54 -4.29 6.94 8.44
N PRO A 55 -4.52 6.04 7.49
CA PRO A 55 -4.07 4.66 7.58
C PRO A 55 -2.56 4.59 7.76
N MET A 56 -2.10 3.68 8.62
CA MET A 56 -0.71 3.48 8.94
C MET A 56 -0.22 2.14 8.38
N GLY A 57 1.03 2.09 7.96
CA GLY A 57 1.69 0.90 7.44
C GLY A 57 1.87 0.94 5.93
N HIS A 58 3.03 0.49 5.48
CA HIS A 58 3.44 0.46 4.06
C HIS A 58 4.42 -0.69 3.78
N GLU A 59 4.58 -1.60 4.73
CA GLU A 59 5.38 -2.81 4.57
C GLU A 59 4.50 -4.02 4.88
N TYR A 60 4.20 -4.82 3.86
CA TYR A 60 3.31 -5.96 4.01
C TYR A 60 3.70 -7.10 3.08
N ILE A 61 3.29 -8.29 3.45
CA ILE A 61 3.28 -9.48 2.60
C ILE A 61 1.89 -10.09 2.62
N GLY A 62 1.50 -10.73 1.54
CA GLY A 62 0.17 -11.33 1.46
C GLY A 62 -0.06 -12.17 0.23
N ILE A 63 -1.29 -12.59 0.08
CA ILE A 63 -1.77 -13.38 -1.06
C ILE A 63 -2.69 -12.50 -1.90
N VAL A 64 -2.49 -12.50 -3.20
CA VAL A 64 -3.39 -11.84 -4.14
C VAL A 64 -4.77 -12.50 -4.06
N ASP A 65 -5.78 -11.72 -3.69
CA ASP A 65 -7.15 -12.21 -3.47
C ASP A 65 -8.07 -11.86 -4.64
N GLN A 66 -7.92 -10.66 -5.20
CA GLN A 66 -8.65 -10.20 -6.38
C GLN A 66 -7.74 -9.36 -7.27
N ILE A 67 -8.01 -9.33 -8.57
CA ILE A 67 -7.31 -8.50 -9.54
C ILE A 67 -8.31 -7.86 -10.51
N GLY A 68 -8.01 -6.68 -10.98
CA GLY A 68 -8.70 -6.05 -12.11
C GLY A 68 -8.27 -6.65 -13.46
N ASP A 69 -9.06 -6.38 -14.49
CA ASP A 69 -8.91 -7.01 -15.82
C ASP A 69 -7.58 -6.68 -16.51
N ASP A 70 -6.97 -5.54 -16.17
CA ASP A 70 -5.72 -5.08 -16.77
C ASP A 70 -4.47 -5.46 -15.97
N VAL A 71 -4.60 -6.11 -14.83
CA VAL A 71 -3.47 -6.64 -14.06
C VAL A 71 -2.86 -7.83 -14.82
N LYS A 72 -1.56 -7.72 -15.15
CA LYS A 72 -0.81 -8.76 -15.90
C LYS A 72 0.41 -9.28 -15.15
N SER A 73 0.82 -8.59 -14.08
CA SER A 73 2.07 -8.85 -13.35
C SER A 73 1.93 -9.93 -12.28
N VAL A 74 0.71 -10.16 -11.78
CA VAL A 74 0.41 -11.14 -10.72
C VAL A 74 -0.90 -11.88 -11.03
N ALA A 75 -1.09 -13.04 -10.40
CA ALA A 75 -2.29 -13.84 -10.47
C ALA A 75 -2.92 -14.06 -9.09
N ILE A 76 -4.23 -14.32 -9.06
CA ILE A 76 -4.93 -14.69 -7.82
C ILE A 76 -4.25 -15.92 -7.20
N GLY A 77 -3.92 -15.83 -5.91
CA GLY A 77 -3.21 -16.89 -5.17
C GLY A 77 -1.70 -16.67 -5.07
N ASP A 78 -1.12 -15.73 -5.82
CA ASP A 78 0.30 -15.42 -5.72
C ASP A 78 0.64 -14.83 -4.35
N PHE A 79 1.81 -15.24 -3.83
CA PHE A 79 2.40 -14.63 -2.65
C PHE A 79 3.22 -13.42 -3.08
N VAL A 80 2.89 -12.27 -2.52
CA VAL A 80 3.52 -11.00 -2.90
C VAL A 80 4.10 -10.26 -1.69
N VAL A 81 5.15 -9.49 -1.97
CA VAL A 81 5.75 -8.53 -1.05
C VAL A 81 5.45 -7.14 -1.58
N GLY A 82 4.72 -6.33 -0.81
CA GLY A 82 4.36 -4.99 -1.21
C GLY A 82 5.53 -4.02 -1.11
N SER A 83 5.70 -3.19 -2.13
CA SER A 83 6.68 -2.11 -2.16
C SER A 83 6.13 -0.86 -1.48
N PHE A 84 7.02 -0.01 -0.95
CA PHE A 84 6.69 1.32 -0.45
C PHE A 84 6.09 2.25 -1.52
N VAL A 85 6.41 1.99 -2.76
CA VAL A 85 5.98 2.78 -3.92
C VAL A 85 5.32 1.87 -4.94
N ALA A 86 4.09 2.17 -5.32
CA ALA A 86 3.48 1.57 -6.49
C ALA A 86 4.01 2.23 -7.76
N SER A 87 4.45 1.43 -8.72
CA SER A 87 4.94 1.85 -10.03
C SER A 87 3.98 1.38 -11.13
N ASP A 88 3.93 2.11 -12.24
CA ASP A 88 3.11 1.73 -13.39
C ASP A 88 3.72 0.61 -14.25
N ASN A 89 5.00 0.30 -14.05
CA ASN A 89 5.79 -0.67 -14.83
C ASN A 89 5.84 -0.41 -16.35
N THR A 90 5.44 0.79 -16.81
CA THR A 90 5.30 1.12 -18.23
C THR A 90 6.12 2.33 -18.67
N CYS A 91 6.57 3.19 -17.75
CA CYS A 91 7.40 4.32 -18.09
C CYS A 91 8.84 3.89 -18.42
N GLU A 92 9.57 4.72 -19.14
CA GLU A 92 10.97 4.47 -19.56
C GLU A 92 11.90 4.07 -18.38
N ILE A 93 11.66 4.66 -17.19
CA ILE A 93 12.44 4.37 -15.98
C ILE A 93 12.13 2.96 -15.47
N CYS A 94 10.84 2.56 -15.50
CA CYS A 94 10.42 1.21 -15.11
C CYS A 94 10.95 0.16 -16.11
N GLU A 95 10.86 0.43 -17.42
CA GLU A 95 11.39 -0.45 -18.45
C GLU A 95 12.92 -0.62 -18.36
N ALA A 96 13.62 0.42 -17.86
CA ALA A 96 15.05 0.35 -17.55
C ALA A 96 15.37 -0.42 -16.24
N GLY A 97 14.36 -0.92 -15.51
CA GLY A 97 14.52 -1.72 -14.28
C GLY A 97 14.59 -0.92 -12.97
N PHE A 98 14.17 0.36 -12.98
CA PHE A 98 14.22 1.24 -11.81
C PHE A 98 12.81 1.62 -11.30
N GLN A 99 11.98 0.63 -10.99
CA GLN A 99 10.60 0.82 -10.54
C GLN A 99 10.46 1.77 -9.33
N SER A 100 11.44 1.76 -8.43
CA SER A 100 11.47 2.67 -7.27
C SER A 100 11.59 4.15 -7.63
N ARG A 101 11.86 4.46 -8.91
CA ARG A 101 11.98 5.81 -9.47
C ARG A 101 10.95 6.06 -10.58
N CYS A 102 9.90 5.27 -10.62
CA CYS A 102 8.81 5.44 -11.57
C CYS A 102 8.38 6.90 -11.69
N ALA A 103 8.21 7.38 -12.94
CA ALA A 103 7.77 8.76 -13.17
C ALA A 103 6.34 9.02 -12.67
N HIS A 104 5.51 7.96 -12.60
CA HIS A 104 4.12 8.00 -12.18
C HIS A 104 3.91 7.32 -10.81
N GLN A 105 4.95 7.26 -10.00
CA GLN A 105 4.89 6.58 -8.71
C GLN A 105 3.83 7.13 -7.76
N VAL A 106 3.15 6.23 -7.07
CA VAL A 106 2.25 6.56 -5.97
C VAL A 106 2.83 5.99 -4.68
N LYS A 107 2.96 6.83 -3.65
CA LYS A 107 3.42 6.37 -2.33
C LYS A 107 2.29 5.64 -1.61
N ILE A 108 2.58 4.44 -1.14
CA ILE A 108 1.69 3.65 -0.30
C ILE A 108 1.68 4.25 1.12
N GLY A 109 0.57 4.07 1.84
CA GLY A 109 0.41 4.57 3.22
C GLY A 109 -0.38 5.87 3.35
N ARG A 110 -0.71 6.53 2.24
CA ARG A 110 -1.72 7.61 2.21
C ARG A 110 -3.02 7.20 1.52
N ALA A 111 -3.03 6.08 0.84
CA ALA A 111 -4.23 5.50 0.25
C ALA A 111 -4.75 4.38 1.18
N SER A 112 -6.06 4.31 1.34
CA SER A 112 -6.74 3.13 1.88
C SER A 112 -6.22 1.88 1.17
N CYS A 113 -5.99 0.81 1.88
CA CYS A 113 -5.68 -0.58 1.49
C CYS A 113 -5.75 -0.97 -0.01
N ARG A 114 -5.31 -0.09 -0.90
CA ARG A 114 -5.22 -0.31 -2.33
C ARG A 114 -3.78 -0.40 -2.73
N GLU A 115 -3.47 -1.44 -3.44
CA GLU A 115 -2.22 -1.60 -4.14
C GLU A 115 -2.48 -1.56 -5.64
N ARG A 116 -1.79 -0.69 -6.35
CA ARG A 116 -1.61 -0.84 -7.79
C ARG A 116 -0.37 -1.70 -8.00
N VAL A 117 -0.55 -2.82 -8.62
CA VAL A 117 0.52 -3.77 -8.93
C VAL A 117 0.89 -3.69 -10.40
#